data_631f75bb1c952c891f1be48ff3449b0b
#
_entry.id   631f75bb1c952c891f1be48ff3449b0b
#
_cell.length_a   1.000
_cell.length_b   1.000
_cell.length_c   1.000
_cell.angle_alpha   90.00
_cell.angle_beta   90.00
_cell.angle_gamma   90.00
#
_symmetry.space_group_name_H-M   'P 1'
#
loop_
_entity.id
_entity.type
_entity.pdbx_description
1 polymer ?
#
loop_
_entity_poly.entity_id
_entity_poly.type
_entity_poly.pdbx_seq_one_letter_code
_entity_poly.pdbx_strand_id
1 'polypeptide(L)'
;EYGLKMVLHPHGDSHIETPEEIARIFDATDPTYVNLCLDSGHVVYGGGDPVELCRKYPERITYVHIKAFDEDITREAHEKDWPFGEAVTKGASVCPPAGLPEMHAFVDALAELDKPIYCICEQDCYPCEPSFPKPNAINMRTYLAECGLGLA
;
A
#
# COMPACT_ATOMS: atom_id res chain seq x y z
N GLU A 1 -27.61 5.07 -3.87
CA GLU A 1 -28.76 4.65 -3.07
C GLU A 1 -28.32 4.18 -1.67
N TYR A 2 -27.18 3.48 -1.54
CA TYR A 2 -26.68 2.96 -0.27
C TYR A 2 -25.51 3.74 0.32
N GLY A 3 -25.08 4.83 -0.28
CA GLY A 3 -23.95 5.64 0.18
C GLY A 3 -22.58 4.95 0.14
N LEU A 4 -22.47 3.84 -0.60
CA LEU A 4 -21.22 3.11 -0.76
C LEU A 4 -20.34 3.79 -1.82
N LYS A 5 -19.02 3.77 -1.58
CA LYS A 5 -18.00 4.17 -2.55
C LYS A 5 -17.25 2.93 -3.02
N MET A 6 -17.03 2.84 -4.32
CA MET A 6 -16.17 1.80 -4.88
C MET A 6 -14.73 2.28 -4.87
N VAL A 7 -13.82 1.43 -4.44
CA VAL A 7 -12.39 1.66 -4.51
C VAL A 7 -11.72 0.56 -5.34
N LEU A 8 -10.82 0.95 -6.23
CA LEU A 8 -9.91 0.06 -6.90
C LEU A 8 -8.73 -0.22 -5.96
N HIS A 9 -8.37 -1.47 -5.79
CA HIS A 9 -7.20 -1.91 -5.05
C HIS A 9 -6.22 -2.61 -5.99
N PRO A 10 -5.24 -1.90 -6.57
CA PRO A 10 -4.15 -2.51 -7.33
C PRO A 10 -3.39 -3.50 -6.44
N HIS A 11 -3.01 -4.63 -7.01
CA HIS A 11 -2.45 -5.74 -6.23
C HIS A 11 -1.45 -6.54 -7.05
N GLY A 12 -0.36 -6.98 -6.43
CA GLY A 12 0.61 -7.89 -7.05
C GLY A 12 -0.07 -9.12 -7.67
N ASP A 13 0.37 -9.52 -8.85
CA ASP A 13 -0.21 -10.61 -9.66
C ASP A 13 -1.68 -10.42 -10.05
N SER A 14 -2.18 -9.19 -10.06
CA SER A 14 -3.54 -8.90 -10.51
C SER A 14 -3.53 -8.23 -11.90
N HIS A 15 -4.73 -7.98 -12.46
CA HIS A 15 -4.86 -7.32 -13.76
C HIS A 15 -4.55 -5.81 -13.72
N ILE A 16 -4.41 -5.23 -12.52
CA ILE A 16 -4.01 -3.85 -12.30
C ILE A 16 -2.99 -3.86 -11.18
N GLU A 17 -1.74 -3.72 -11.54
CA GLU A 17 -0.59 -3.81 -10.66
C GLU A 17 0.32 -2.59 -10.81
N THR A 18 0.67 -2.24 -12.05
CA THR A 18 1.65 -1.19 -12.35
C THR A 18 1.04 0.22 -12.33
N PRO A 19 1.86 1.27 -12.12
CA PRO A 19 1.41 2.66 -12.21
C PRO A 19 0.75 3.02 -13.55
N GLU A 20 1.21 2.43 -14.66
CA GLU A 20 0.65 2.63 -15.99
C GLU A 20 -0.76 2.04 -16.11
N GLU A 21 -0.99 0.87 -15.51
CA GLU A 21 -2.31 0.23 -15.49
C GLU A 21 -3.29 1.01 -14.62
N ILE A 22 -2.82 1.50 -13.46
CA ILE A 22 -3.59 2.41 -12.59
C ILE A 22 -4.00 3.67 -13.37
N ALA A 23 -3.03 4.29 -14.06
CA ALA A 23 -3.29 5.48 -14.87
C ALA A 23 -4.34 5.22 -15.95
N ARG A 24 -4.22 4.10 -16.69
CA ARG A 24 -5.20 3.72 -17.74
C ARG A 24 -6.62 3.56 -17.22
N ILE A 25 -6.79 2.99 -16.05
CA ILE A 25 -8.12 2.87 -15.42
C ILE A 25 -8.66 4.24 -15.03
N PHE A 26 -7.83 5.11 -14.46
CA PHE A 26 -8.27 6.45 -14.06
C PHE A 26 -8.59 7.35 -15.24
N ASP A 27 -7.86 7.23 -16.34
CA ASP A 27 -8.15 7.94 -17.59
C ASP A 27 -9.49 7.47 -18.22
N ALA A 28 -9.85 6.22 -17.99
CA ALA A 28 -11.08 5.61 -18.54
C ALA A 28 -12.31 5.71 -17.61
N THR A 29 -12.17 6.27 -16.40
CA THR A 29 -13.22 6.25 -15.37
C THR A 29 -13.45 7.61 -14.73
N ASP A 30 -14.70 7.85 -14.32
CA ASP A 30 -15.10 9.07 -13.61
C ASP A 30 -14.67 9.00 -12.13
N PRO A 31 -13.95 10.03 -11.60
CA PRO A 31 -13.52 10.10 -10.20
C PRO A 31 -14.68 10.10 -9.20
N THR A 32 -15.89 10.44 -9.63
CA THR A 32 -17.08 10.36 -8.78
C THR A 32 -17.40 8.93 -8.36
N TYR A 33 -17.09 7.96 -9.22
CA TYR A 33 -17.50 6.57 -9.03
C TYR A 33 -16.34 5.62 -8.74
N VAL A 34 -15.17 5.84 -9.34
CA VAL A 34 -14.00 4.96 -9.17
C VAL A 34 -12.92 5.69 -8.40
N ASN A 35 -12.67 5.24 -7.18
CA ASN A 35 -11.66 5.78 -6.29
C ASN A 35 -10.51 4.77 -6.11
N LEU A 36 -9.48 5.15 -5.40
CA LEU A 36 -8.30 4.35 -5.10
C LEU A 36 -8.28 3.94 -3.63
N CYS A 37 -8.15 2.65 -3.39
CA CYS A 37 -7.52 2.13 -2.19
C CYS A 37 -6.01 2.11 -2.46
N LEU A 38 -5.30 3.12 -1.99
CA LEU A 38 -3.85 3.21 -2.16
C LEU A 38 -3.18 2.27 -1.17
N ASP A 39 -2.71 1.13 -1.66
CA ASP A 39 -1.85 0.23 -0.89
C ASP A 39 -0.39 0.55 -1.20
N SER A 40 0.33 1.07 -0.19
CA SER A 40 1.71 1.51 -0.38
C SER A 40 2.66 0.37 -0.76
N GLY A 41 2.43 -0.83 -0.22
CA GLY A 41 3.27 -1.98 -0.51
C GLY A 41 3.03 -2.54 -1.91
N HIS A 42 1.76 -2.70 -2.33
CA HIS A 42 1.47 -3.19 -3.67
C HIS A 42 1.92 -2.21 -4.77
N VAL A 43 1.86 -0.90 -4.49
CA VAL A 43 2.41 0.09 -5.43
C VAL A 43 3.92 -0.07 -5.58
N VAL A 44 4.66 -0.25 -4.47
CA VAL A 44 6.11 -0.52 -4.51
C VAL A 44 6.40 -1.82 -5.24
N TYR A 45 5.64 -2.88 -4.93
CA TYR A 45 5.79 -4.18 -5.60
C TYR A 45 5.55 -4.09 -7.11
N GLY A 46 4.56 -3.31 -7.54
CA GLY A 46 4.31 -3.02 -8.96
C GLY A 46 5.29 -2.02 -9.61
N GLY A 47 6.35 -1.64 -8.92
CA GLY A 47 7.40 -0.74 -9.43
C GLY A 47 7.05 0.74 -9.38
N GLY A 48 6.03 1.12 -8.62
CA GLY A 48 5.58 2.51 -8.45
C GLY A 48 6.07 3.18 -7.17
N ASP A 49 5.82 4.48 -7.10
CA ASP A 49 6.03 5.30 -5.91
C ASP A 49 4.66 5.76 -5.35
N PRO A 50 4.27 5.30 -4.13
CA PRO A 50 2.99 5.71 -3.54
C PRO A 50 2.94 7.20 -3.19
N VAL A 51 4.07 7.86 -2.93
CA VAL A 51 4.16 9.31 -2.73
C VAL A 51 3.81 10.06 -4.02
N GLU A 52 4.34 9.60 -5.15
CA GLU A 52 4.00 10.14 -6.46
C GLU A 52 2.51 9.96 -6.79
N LEU A 53 1.95 8.79 -6.50
CA LEU A 53 0.52 8.54 -6.70
C LEU A 53 -0.37 9.43 -5.82
N CYS A 54 0.03 9.71 -4.57
CA CYS A 54 -0.67 10.68 -3.71
C CYS A 54 -0.78 12.05 -4.38
N ARG A 55 0.30 12.52 -4.94
CA ARG A 55 0.37 13.84 -5.58
C ARG A 55 -0.32 13.90 -6.93
N LYS A 56 -0.31 12.77 -7.67
CA LYS A 56 -0.89 12.70 -9.00
C LYS A 56 -2.40 12.54 -9.00
N TYR A 57 -2.95 11.81 -8.03
CA TYR A 57 -4.39 11.48 -7.98
C TYR A 57 -5.03 11.76 -6.61
N PRO A 58 -4.85 12.97 -6.04
CA PRO A 58 -5.27 13.29 -4.68
C PRO A 58 -6.79 13.13 -4.49
N GLU A 59 -7.59 13.41 -5.53
CA GLU A 59 -9.05 13.29 -5.48
C GLU A 59 -9.54 11.84 -5.48
N ARG A 60 -8.75 10.92 -6.03
CA ARG A 60 -9.10 9.49 -6.14
C ARG A 60 -8.84 8.72 -4.85
N ILE A 61 -7.90 9.16 -4.00
CA ILE A 61 -7.51 8.42 -2.79
C ILE A 61 -8.56 8.64 -1.72
N THR A 62 -9.26 7.58 -1.34
CA THR A 62 -10.30 7.61 -0.30
C THR A 62 -10.11 6.53 0.77
N TYR A 63 -9.19 5.63 0.55
CA TYR A 63 -8.83 4.54 1.44
C TYR A 63 -7.34 4.20 1.26
N VAL A 64 -6.66 3.80 2.31
CA VAL A 64 -5.22 3.54 2.28
C VAL A 64 -4.89 2.26 3.04
N HIS A 65 -4.05 1.41 2.45
CA HIS A 65 -3.32 0.38 3.18
C HIS A 65 -1.88 0.82 3.38
N ILE A 66 -1.45 0.80 4.63
CA ILE A 66 -0.06 1.05 5.02
C ILE A 66 0.65 -0.29 5.06
N LYS A 67 1.49 -0.52 4.09
CA LYS A 67 2.23 -1.78 3.88
C LYS A 67 3.64 -1.47 3.41
N ALA A 68 4.61 -2.30 3.74
CA ALA A 68 5.98 -2.17 3.26
C ALA A 68 6.51 -3.47 2.69
N PHE A 69 7.37 -3.35 1.67
CA PHE A 69 8.03 -4.47 1.03
C PHE A 69 9.55 -4.32 1.07
N ASP A 70 10.23 -5.44 1.28
CA ASP A 70 11.69 -5.53 1.18
C ASP A 70 12.13 -5.33 -0.28
N GLU A 71 13.01 -4.37 -0.52
CA GLU A 71 13.45 -3.98 -1.85
C GLU A 71 14.22 -5.11 -2.57
N ASP A 72 15.10 -5.81 -1.84
CA ASP A 72 15.93 -6.85 -2.41
C ASP A 72 15.11 -8.08 -2.78
N ILE A 73 14.22 -8.52 -1.89
CA ILE A 73 13.33 -9.66 -2.14
C ILE A 73 12.34 -9.35 -3.26
N THR A 74 11.81 -8.14 -3.30
CA THR A 74 10.90 -7.69 -4.37
C THR A 74 11.61 -7.71 -5.72
N ARG A 75 12.83 -7.16 -5.79
CA ARG A 75 13.65 -7.20 -7.01
C ARG A 75 13.92 -8.64 -7.46
N GLU A 76 14.33 -9.51 -6.52
CA GLU A 76 14.61 -10.92 -6.81
C GLU A 76 13.35 -11.65 -7.29
N ALA A 77 12.18 -11.33 -6.74
CA ALA A 77 10.91 -11.89 -7.17
C ALA A 77 10.63 -11.59 -8.64
N HIS A 78 10.81 -10.33 -9.05
CA HIS A 78 10.63 -9.93 -10.46
C HIS A 78 11.68 -10.55 -11.39
N GLU A 79 12.96 -10.55 -10.98
CA GLU A 79 14.04 -11.16 -11.78
C GLU A 79 13.83 -12.66 -12.03
N LYS A 80 13.21 -13.36 -11.09
CA LYS A 80 12.98 -14.81 -11.13
C LYS A 80 11.56 -15.19 -11.51
N ASP A 81 10.72 -14.20 -11.79
CA ASP A 81 9.30 -14.39 -12.12
C ASP A 81 8.55 -15.23 -11.07
N TRP A 82 8.79 -14.90 -9.78
CA TRP A 82 8.07 -15.56 -8.70
C TRP A 82 6.64 -15.03 -8.62
N PRO A 83 5.65 -15.92 -8.41
CA PRO A 83 4.31 -15.47 -8.04
C PRO A 83 4.36 -14.61 -6.76
N PHE A 84 3.46 -13.63 -6.65
CA PHE A 84 3.38 -12.75 -5.47
C PHE A 84 3.34 -13.53 -4.15
N GLY A 85 2.52 -14.59 -4.09
CA GLY A 85 2.45 -15.46 -2.92
C GLY A 85 3.79 -16.13 -2.55
N GLU A 86 4.65 -16.45 -3.53
CA GLU A 86 5.99 -16.97 -3.27
C GLU A 86 6.91 -15.88 -2.71
N ALA A 87 6.87 -14.67 -3.25
CA ALA A 87 7.61 -13.53 -2.72
C ALA A 87 7.24 -13.26 -1.26
N VAL A 88 5.96 -13.29 -0.91
CA VAL A 88 5.48 -13.15 0.48
C VAL A 88 6.03 -14.25 1.38
N THR A 89 6.01 -15.51 0.95
CA THR A 89 6.57 -16.63 1.75
C THR A 89 8.07 -16.53 1.95
N LYS A 90 8.78 -15.80 1.09
CA LYS A 90 10.21 -15.50 1.21
C LYS A 90 10.50 -14.26 2.06
N GLY A 91 9.46 -13.58 2.55
CA GLY A 91 9.58 -12.45 3.45
C GLY A 91 9.56 -11.08 2.76
N ALA A 92 9.00 -10.99 1.54
CA ALA A 92 8.90 -9.71 0.82
C ALA A 92 8.09 -8.66 1.61
N SER A 93 7.00 -9.05 2.28
CA SER A 93 6.23 -8.13 3.11
C SER A 93 6.88 -7.96 4.48
N VAL A 94 7.27 -6.74 4.81
CA VAL A 94 8.00 -6.40 6.04
C VAL A 94 7.24 -5.37 6.88
N CYS A 95 7.63 -5.29 8.16
CA CYS A 95 7.09 -4.30 9.07
C CYS A 95 7.91 -3.00 8.99
N PRO A 96 7.30 -1.82 8.76
CA PRO A 96 8.00 -0.55 8.88
C PRO A 96 8.73 -0.41 10.25
N PRO A 97 9.92 0.22 10.29
CA PRO A 97 10.56 1.02 9.25
C PRO A 97 11.35 0.24 8.19
N ALA A 98 11.32 -1.09 8.21
CA ALA A 98 11.98 -1.87 7.17
C ALA A 98 11.25 -1.75 5.83
N GLY A 99 12.01 -1.81 4.72
CA GLY A 99 11.48 -1.81 3.37
C GLY A 99 11.01 -0.45 2.84
N LEU A 100 10.30 -0.51 1.72
CA LEU A 100 9.74 0.64 1.01
C LEU A 100 8.20 0.61 1.05
N PRO A 101 7.53 1.77 0.97
CA PRO A 101 8.12 3.11 0.85
C PRO A 101 8.74 3.60 2.16
N GLU A 102 9.53 4.67 2.09
CA GLU A 102 9.94 5.41 3.29
C GLU A 102 8.69 6.03 3.93
N MET A 103 8.38 5.63 5.16
CA MET A 103 7.08 5.89 5.77
C MET A 103 6.85 7.34 6.18
N HIS A 104 7.89 8.09 6.57
CA HIS A 104 7.72 9.51 6.88
C HIS A 104 7.28 10.29 5.64
N ALA A 105 7.97 10.09 4.51
CA ALA A 105 7.61 10.74 3.26
C ALA A 105 6.19 10.33 2.78
N PHE A 106 5.81 9.07 2.97
CA PHE A 106 4.47 8.61 2.60
C PHE A 106 3.38 9.20 3.50
N VAL A 107 3.58 9.22 4.82
CA VAL A 107 2.64 9.83 5.78
C VAL A 107 2.51 11.33 5.55
N ASP A 108 3.61 12.03 5.27
CA ASP A 108 3.59 13.44 4.90
C ASP A 108 2.76 13.68 3.61
N ALA A 109 2.95 12.85 2.59
CA ALA A 109 2.16 12.95 1.36
C ALA A 109 0.66 12.66 1.60
N LEU A 110 0.31 11.76 2.51
CA LEU A 110 -1.08 11.55 2.92
C LEU A 110 -1.64 12.77 3.65
N ALA A 111 -0.85 13.44 4.49
CA ALA A 111 -1.26 14.66 5.18
C ALA A 111 -1.51 15.83 4.20
N GLU A 112 -0.75 15.92 3.10
CA GLU A 112 -0.97 16.90 2.04
C GLU A 112 -2.37 16.81 1.40
N LEU A 113 -3.05 15.65 1.50
CA LEU A 113 -4.40 15.47 0.95
C LEU A 113 -5.48 16.27 1.69
N ASP A 114 -5.22 16.72 2.92
CA ASP A 114 -6.09 17.57 3.76
C ASP A 114 -7.55 17.10 3.82
N LYS A 115 -7.76 15.80 3.98
CA LYS A 115 -9.08 15.17 4.10
C LYS A 115 -9.02 13.94 5.00
N PRO A 116 -10.12 13.57 5.68
CA PRO A 116 -10.16 12.36 6.48
C PRO A 116 -10.08 11.12 5.57
N ILE A 117 -9.11 10.23 5.86
CA ILE A 117 -8.89 8.98 5.13
C ILE A 117 -8.71 7.86 6.15
N TYR A 118 -9.31 6.72 5.89
CA TYR A 118 -9.04 5.50 6.65
C TYR A 118 -7.72 4.88 6.19
N CYS A 119 -6.79 4.72 7.13
CA CYS A 119 -5.52 4.04 6.93
C CYS A 119 -5.51 2.72 7.70
N ILE A 120 -5.39 1.62 7.01
CA ILE A 120 -5.29 0.28 7.58
C ILE A 120 -3.86 -0.19 7.51
N CYS A 121 -3.27 -0.52 8.68
CA CYS A 121 -1.96 -1.16 8.71
C CYS A 121 -2.11 -2.62 8.31
N GLU A 122 -1.40 -3.04 7.29
CA GLU A 122 -1.48 -4.39 6.75
C GLU A 122 -0.08 -4.98 6.54
N GLN A 123 0.05 -6.28 6.78
CA GLN A 123 1.25 -7.04 6.45
C GLN A 123 0.87 -8.45 6.01
N ASP A 124 1.34 -8.84 4.83
CA ASP A 124 1.21 -10.20 4.33
C ASP A 124 2.30 -11.06 4.98
N CYS A 125 1.93 -11.86 5.95
CA CYS A 125 2.89 -12.64 6.75
C CYS A 125 2.55 -14.13 6.85
N TYR A 126 1.68 -14.62 5.97
CA TYR A 126 1.34 -16.04 5.96
C TYR A 126 2.22 -16.84 4.98
N PRO A 127 2.73 -18.01 5.36
CA PRO A 127 2.57 -18.63 6.68
C PRO A 127 3.52 -18.02 7.73
N CYS A 128 3.01 -17.78 8.93
CA CYS A 128 3.80 -17.30 10.06
C CYS A 128 3.44 -18.00 11.37
N GLU A 129 4.32 -17.89 12.36
CA GLU A 129 4.04 -18.38 13.71
C GLU A 129 2.85 -17.63 14.34
N PRO A 130 1.91 -18.31 15.04
CA PRO A 130 0.72 -17.67 15.61
C PRO A 130 0.99 -16.52 16.57
N SER A 131 2.19 -16.47 17.17
CA SER A 131 2.63 -15.40 18.07
C SER A 131 3.09 -14.14 17.36
N PHE A 132 3.35 -14.20 16.05
CA PHE A 132 3.98 -13.14 15.28
C PHE A 132 3.08 -11.92 14.99
N PRO A 133 1.79 -12.05 14.62
CA PRO A 133 1.01 -10.90 14.14
C PRO A 133 0.81 -9.81 15.20
N LYS A 134 0.56 -10.19 16.46
CA LYS A 134 0.23 -9.20 17.50
C LYS A 134 1.39 -8.26 17.85
N PRO A 135 2.62 -8.73 18.14
CA PRO A 135 3.75 -7.84 18.35
C PRO A 135 4.04 -6.95 17.15
N ASN A 136 3.93 -7.49 15.95
CA ASN A 136 4.14 -6.74 14.72
C ASN A 136 3.14 -5.61 14.54
N ALA A 137 1.86 -5.86 14.75
CA ALA A 137 0.82 -4.82 14.70
C ALA A 137 1.07 -3.71 15.74
N ILE A 138 1.54 -4.06 16.95
CA ILE A 138 1.90 -3.08 17.98
C ILE A 138 3.10 -2.24 17.51
N ASN A 139 4.14 -2.87 16.96
CA ASN A 139 5.32 -2.17 16.47
C ASN A 139 4.98 -1.23 15.31
N MET A 140 4.21 -1.69 14.33
CA MET A 140 3.72 -0.85 13.23
C MET A 140 2.96 0.36 13.75
N ARG A 141 2.00 0.15 14.63
CA ARG A 141 1.21 1.24 15.22
C ARG A 141 2.08 2.27 15.92
N THR A 142 3.04 1.83 16.72
CA THR A 142 3.95 2.72 17.45
C THR A 142 4.78 3.55 16.48
N TYR A 143 5.40 2.91 15.52
CA TYR A 143 6.24 3.58 14.52
C TYR A 143 5.44 4.57 13.66
N LEU A 144 4.25 4.18 13.17
CA LEU A 144 3.42 5.06 12.36
C LEU A 144 2.90 6.28 13.14
N ALA A 145 2.68 6.13 14.47
CA ALA A 145 2.39 7.27 15.32
C ALA A 145 3.59 8.23 15.43
N GLU A 146 4.82 7.73 15.45
CA GLU A 146 6.04 8.54 15.40
C GLU A 146 6.19 9.27 14.05
N CYS A 147 5.72 8.67 12.95
CA CYS A 147 5.64 9.32 11.63
C CYS A 147 4.54 10.38 11.54
N GLY A 148 3.70 10.54 12.55
CA GLY A 148 2.63 11.56 12.58
C GLY A 148 1.25 11.03 12.21
N LEU A 149 1.08 9.72 11.97
CA LEU A 149 -0.24 9.16 11.71
C LEU A 149 -1.09 9.19 12.98
N GLY A 150 -2.15 10.01 12.97
CA GLY A 150 -3.07 10.14 14.11
C GLY A 150 -3.78 8.83 14.41
N LEU A 151 -3.84 8.48 15.69
CA LEU A 151 -4.63 7.34 16.17
C LEU A 151 -6.02 7.85 16.51
N ALA A 152 -7.03 7.37 15.80
CA ALA A 152 -8.43 7.62 16.13
C ALA A 152 -8.85 6.85 17.38
#